data_b778aa87af6ba05b28385cc58a0a42fe
#
_entry.id   b778aa87af6ba05b28385cc58a0a42fe
#
_cell.length_a   1.000
_cell.length_b   1.000
_cell.length_c   1.000
_cell.angle_alpha   90.00
_cell.angle_beta   90.00
_cell.angle_gamma   90.00
#
_symmetry.space_group_name_H-M   'P 1'
#
loop_
_entity.id
_entity.type
_entity.pdbx_description
1 polymer ?
#
loop_
_entity_poly.entity_id
_entity_poly.type
_entity_poly.pdbx_seq_one_letter_code
_entity_poly.pdbx_strand_id
1 'polypeptide(L)'
;MKEPMKDRAKELALDQLVKVLDRVPLVSSVKNDLGELRSLLYLRRPPRVVALGLGSSGRSTLLRSLIERRPVRHPLDTDHGDWVQIEHEGAKVDWLEIDVDDPAARSQWTHALDEKVPDLVFLTFEPRNVQDAKPIAERAKSLLADLPDGAGALRVFTLLTHSDLIGRGPVEVEAERRVLEAALEECGLDADPPRAVSAISGHGLAALSEAMVLALPEETRLEAARALTRAQEARLRIGNEIVQACTSVSVTVGVTPIPFSDMVVLGPLQALMVSALAYLSGRGLDKKTVAEWLGSLGVVGGLGMGLRFSAQTIAKLVPGAGNVIAAGVAGAGTTAMGQSAIRYFLKN
;
A
#
# COMPACT_ATOMS: atom_id res chain seq x y z
N MET A 1 -4.53 -26.03 -6.98
CA MET A 1 -3.70 -26.56 -5.88
C MET A 1 -2.21 -26.49 -6.24
N LYS A 2 -1.66 -25.33 -6.72
CA LYS A 2 -0.23 -25.13 -7.08
C LYS A 2 0.38 -23.81 -6.54
N GLU A 3 -0.36 -23.02 -5.75
CA GLU A 3 0.15 -21.75 -5.19
C GLU A 3 1.06 -21.87 -3.96
N PRO A 4 0.87 -22.79 -2.99
CA PRO A 4 1.68 -22.77 -1.78
C PRO A 4 3.17 -23.09 -1.99
N MET A 5 3.54 -23.72 -3.10
CA MET A 5 4.94 -24.07 -3.39
C MET A 5 5.76 -22.92 -3.98
N LYS A 6 5.13 -21.96 -4.67
CA LYS A 6 5.82 -20.78 -5.23
C LYS A 6 6.15 -19.75 -4.15
N ASP A 7 5.29 -19.58 -3.16
CA ASP A 7 5.53 -18.65 -2.05
C ASP A 7 6.62 -19.14 -1.11
N ARG A 8 6.67 -20.45 -0.82
CA ARG A 8 7.76 -21.09 -0.06
C ARG A 8 9.15 -20.90 -0.69
N ALA A 9 9.25 -20.94 -2.02
CA ALA A 9 10.54 -20.74 -2.69
C ALA A 9 11.00 -19.29 -2.64
N LYS A 10 10.06 -18.35 -2.60
CA LYS A 10 10.34 -16.90 -2.43
C LYS A 10 10.75 -16.60 -0.99
N GLU A 11 10.06 -17.17 0.00
CA GLU A 11 10.42 -17.10 1.41
C GLU A 11 11.85 -17.63 1.66
N LEU A 12 12.20 -18.78 1.07
CA LEU A 12 13.55 -19.35 1.20
C LEU A 12 14.63 -18.44 0.61
N ALA A 13 14.39 -17.80 -0.53
CA ALA A 13 15.38 -16.95 -1.19
C ALA A 13 15.70 -15.68 -0.38
N LEU A 14 14.72 -15.15 0.30
CA LEU A 14 14.89 -13.97 1.15
C LEU A 14 15.38 -14.33 2.55
N ASP A 15 14.95 -15.44 3.12
CA ASP A 15 15.56 -15.97 4.34
C ASP A 15 17.07 -16.18 4.16
N GLN A 16 17.49 -16.62 2.97
CA GLN A 16 18.90 -16.70 2.63
C GLN A 16 19.54 -15.32 2.51
N LEU A 17 18.87 -14.36 1.86
CA LEU A 17 19.32 -12.98 1.76
C LEU A 17 19.47 -12.34 3.15
N VAL A 18 18.46 -12.46 4.01
CA VAL A 18 18.46 -11.98 5.39
C VAL A 18 19.58 -12.63 6.18
N LYS A 19 19.74 -13.94 6.11
CA LYS A 19 20.85 -14.68 6.80
C LYS A 19 22.24 -14.25 6.33
N VAL A 20 22.39 -13.89 5.04
CA VAL A 20 23.66 -13.37 4.52
C VAL A 20 23.86 -11.93 5.00
N LEU A 21 22.83 -11.12 5.02
CA LEU A 21 22.87 -9.74 5.48
C LEU A 21 23.07 -9.64 7.00
N ASP A 22 22.53 -10.57 7.79
CA ASP A 22 22.75 -10.65 9.25
C ASP A 22 24.24 -10.91 9.61
N ARG A 23 25.01 -11.48 8.70
CA ARG A 23 26.45 -11.69 8.87
C ARG A 23 27.30 -10.48 8.48
N VAL A 24 26.71 -9.49 7.82
CA VAL A 24 27.38 -8.24 7.45
C VAL A 24 27.21 -7.26 8.62
N PRO A 25 28.29 -6.61 9.09
CA PRO A 25 28.20 -5.56 10.10
C PRO A 25 27.50 -4.33 9.49
N LEU A 26 26.17 -4.35 9.53
CA LEU A 26 25.32 -3.30 8.97
C LEU A 26 25.21 -2.13 9.94
N VAL A 27 25.30 -0.92 9.42
CA VAL A 27 24.99 0.31 10.14
C VAL A 27 23.48 0.30 10.51
N SER A 28 23.13 0.88 11.66
CA SER A 28 21.73 0.87 12.17
C SER A 28 20.71 1.39 11.17
N SER A 29 21.06 2.38 10.34
CA SER A 29 20.18 2.88 9.28
C SER A 29 19.82 1.80 8.24
N VAL A 30 20.79 0.99 7.83
CA VAL A 30 20.58 -0.08 6.84
C VAL A 30 19.77 -1.23 7.43
N LYS A 31 19.88 -1.47 8.75
CA LYS A 31 19.00 -2.44 9.43
C LYS A 31 17.55 -1.97 9.44
N ASN A 32 17.32 -0.66 9.60
CA ASN A 32 15.97 -0.07 9.51
C ASN A 32 15.41 -0.19 8.10
N ASP A 33 16.18 0.21 7.07
CA ASP A 33 15.78 0.08 5.66
C ASP A 33 15.45 -1.38 5.27
N LEU A 34 16.20 -2.34 5.79
CA LEU A 34 15.91 -3.78 5.61
C LEU A 34 14.67 -4.21 6.38
N GLY A 35 14.44 -3.65 7.57
CA GLY A 35 13.24 -3.87 8.38
C GLY A 35 11.99 -3.39 7.64
N GLU A 36 12.03 -2.19 7.09
CA GLU A 36 10.96 -1.61 6.28
C GLU A 36 10.68 -2.44 5.02
N LEU A 37 11.72 -2.82 4.27
CA LEU A 37 11.58 -3.72 3.12
C LEU A 37 10.97 -5.08 3.51
N ARG A 38 11.35 -5.60 4.66
CA ARG A 38 10.80 -6.86 5.17
C ARG A 38 9.32 -6.70 5.51
N SER A 39 8.94 -5.65 6.21
CA SER A 39 7.54 -5.36 6.54
C SER A 39 6.70 -5.20 5.27
N LEU A 40 7.18 -4.40 4.33
CA LEU A 40 6.47 -4.10 3.09
C LEU A 40 6.30 -5.33 2.18
N LEU A 41 7.31 -6.21 2.10
CA LEU A 41 7.32 -7.29 1.11
C LEU A 41 6.97 -8.67 1.68
N TYR A 42 7.21 -8.90 2.97
CA TYR A 42 7.10 -10.21 3.62
C TYR A 42 5.99 -10.36 4.60
N LEU A 43 5.84 -9.36 5.48
CA LEU A 43 4.78 -9.38 6.46
C LEU A 43 3.48 -8.85 5.88
N ARG A 44 3.46 -8.63 4.55
CA ARG A 44 2.30 -8.09 3.84
C ARG A 44 1.06 -8.94 4.09
N ARG A 45 0.00 -8.24 4.38
CA ARG A 45 -1.34 -8.77 4.55
C ARG A 45 -2.36 -7.85 3.88
N PRO A 46 -3.57 -8.33 3.61
CA PRO A 46 -4.65 -7.47 3.15
C PRO A 46 -4.92 -6.33 4.13
N PRO A 47 -5.17 -5.10 3.66
CA PRO A 47 -5.69 -4.04 4.50
C PRO A 47 -7.11 -4.40 4.96
N ARG A 48 -7.42 -4.10 6.22
CA ARG A 48 -8.71 -4.35 6.88
C ARG A 48 -9.44 -3.03 7.01
N VAL A 49 -10.45 -2.83 6.19
CA VAL A 49 -11.19 -1.58 6.13
C VAL A 49 -12.64 -1.81 6.55
N VAL A 50 -13.11 -1.03 7.49
CA VAL A 50 -14.50 -1.03 7.93
C VAL A 50 -15.20 0.20 7.40
N ALA A 51 -16.43 0.03 6.92
CA ALA A 51 -17.30 1.13 6.54
C ALA A 51 -18.53 1.16 7.46
N LEU A 52 -18.58 2.18 8.31
CA LEU A 52 -19.72 2.51 9.18
C LEU A 52 -20.60 3.56 8.51
N GLY A 53 -21.90 3.45 8.64
CA GLY A 53 -22.86 4.43 8.11
C GLY A 53 -24.24 3.83 7.99
N LEU A 54 -25.20 4.61 7.49
CA LEU A 54 -26.54 4.12 7.22
C LEU A 54 -26.60 3.23 5.97
N GLY A 55 -27.62 2.37 5.85
CA GLY A 55 -27.76 1.41 4.76
C GLY A 55 -27.65 2.02 3.35
N SER A 56 -28.12 3.26 3.16
CA SER A 56 -28.08 3.98 1.89
C SER A 56 -26.80 4.79 1.63
N SER A 57 -25.83 4.79 2.53
CA SER A 57 -24.65 5.67 2.46
C SER A 57 -23.63 5.29 1.36
N GLY A 58 -23.92 4.29 0.54
CA GLY A 58 -23.13 3.95 -0.65
C GLY A 58 -21.81 3.23 -0.38
N ARG A 59 -21.65 2.54 0.74
CA ARG A 59 -20.44 1.84 1.19
C ARG A 59 -19.93 0.83 0.15
N SER A 60 -20.77 -0.13 -0.24
CA SER A 60 -20.40 -1.17 -1.23
C SER A 60 -20.08 -0.59 -2.61
N THR A 61 -20.80 0.45 -3.02
CA THR A 61 -20.55 1.16 -4.30
C THR A 61 -19.22 1.91 -4.24
N LEU A 62 -18.90 2.51 -3.10
CA LEU A 62 -17.64 3.20 -2.87
C LEU A 62 -16.46 2.24 -2.98
N LEU A 63 -16.51 1.11 -2.27
CA LEU A 63 -15.47 0.09 -2.32
C LEU A 63 -15.19 -0.36 -3.76
N ARG A 64 -16.24 -0.72 -4.49
CA ARG A 64 -16.13 -1.13 -5.89
C ARG A 64 -15.48 -0.04 -6.74
N SER A 65 -15.82 1.22 -6.52
CA SER A 65 -15.26 2.36 -7.27
C SER A 65 -13.79 2.65 -6.94
N LEU A 66 -13.34 2.31 -5.74
CA LEU A 66 -11.94 2.40 -5.34
C LEU A 66 -11.07 1.32 -6.00
N ILE A 67 -11.64 0.13 -6.19
CA ILE A 67 -10.97 -1.03 -6.77
C ILE A 67 -11.04 -1.00 -8.30
N GLU A 68 -12.21 -0.70 -8.87
CA GLU A 68 -12.41 -0.65 -10.32
C GLU A 68 -12.16 0.75 -10.89
N ARG A 69 -11.52 0.82 -12.07
CA ARG A 69 -11.26 2.12 -12.77
C ARG A 69 -12.50 2.72 -13.41
N ARG A 70 -13.56 1.95 -13.60
CA ARG A 70 -14.78 2.37 -14.28
C ARG A 70 -15.83 2.84 -13.28
N PRO A 71 -16.69 3.81 -13.68
CA PRO A 71 -17.84 4.18 -12.86
C PRO A 71 -18.73 2.97 -12.63
N VAL A 72 -19.06 2.72 -11.37
CA VAL A 72 -19.82 1.56 -10.96
C VAL A 72 -21.22 1.99 -10.58
N ARG A 73 -22.22 1.34 -11.16
CA ARG A 73 -23.62 1.62 -10.88
C ARG A 73 -24.30 0.60 -9.94
N HIS A 74 -23.60 -0.50 -9.65
CA HIS A 74 -24.15 -1.56 -8.81
C HIS A 74 -23.17 -1.83 -7.66
N PRO A 75 -23.67 -2.03 -6.42
CA PRO A 75 -22.85 -2.40 -5.29
C PRO A 75 -22.17 -3.75 -5.51
N LEU A 76 -21.07 -4.01 -4.79
CA LEU A 76 -20.59 -5.36 -4.61
C LEU A 76 -21.62 -6.12 -3.76
N ASP A 77 -21.75 -7.42 -4.04
CA ASP A 77 -22.53 -8.31 -3.20
C ASP A 77 -21.68 -8.61 -1.96
N THR A 78 -21.90 -7.85 -0.91
CA THR A 78 -21.19 -7.96 0.37
C THR A 78 -22.21 -8.37 1.44
N ASP A 79 -21.88 -9.42 2.18
CA ASP A 79 -22.63 -9.76 3.38
C ASP A 79 -22.42 -8.67 4.43
N HIS A 80 -23.51 -8.10 4.93
CA HIS A 80 -23.44 -7.07 5.96
C HIS A 80 -23.15 -7.70 7.32
N GLY A 81 -22.16 -7.14 8.03
CA GLY A 81 -21.80 -7.56 9.37
C GLY A 81 -20.66 -8.56 9.49
N ASP A 82 -20.21 -9.16 8.39
CA ASP A 82 -19.10 -10.09 8.35
C ASP A 82 -17.94 -9.59 7.49
N TRP A 83 -16.70 -10.04 7.78
CA TRP A 83 -15.54 -9.74 6.96
C TRP A 83 -15.61 -10.45 5.62
N VAL A 84 -15.57 -9.69 4.54
CA VAL A 84 -15.50 -10.19 3.17
C VAL A 84 -14.13 -9.89 2.59
N GLN A 85 -13.41 -10.91 2.12
CA GLN A 85 -12.16 -10.72 1.40
C GLN A 85 -12.45 -10.53 -0.09
N ILE A 86 -12.08 -9.37 -0.61
CA ILE A 86 -12.25 -9.01 -2.01
C ILE A 86 -10.91 -9.12 -2.70
N GLU A 87 -10.85 -9.85 -3.79
CA GLU A 87 -9.65 -9.99 -4.62
C GLU A 87 -9.85 -9.28 -5.96
N HIS A 88 -8.92 -8.40 -6.30
CA HIS A 88 -8.89 -7.71 -7.57
C HIS A 88 -7.46 -7.66 -8.12
N GLU A 89 -7.26 -8.15 -9.34
CA GLU A 89 -5.94 -8.23 -10.01
C GLU A 89 -4.85 -8.89 -9.13
N GLY A 90 -5.26 -9.84 -8.28
CA GLY A 90 -4.37 -10.56 -7.36
C GLY A 90 -3.94 -9.77 -6.13
N ALA A 91 -4.52 -8.62 -5.86
CA ALA A 91 -4.45 -7.93 -4.57
C ALA A 91 -5.71 -8.22 -3.77
N LYS A 92 -5.59 -8.21 -2.45
CA LYS A 92 -6.68 -8.53 -1.53
C LYS A 92 -6.95 -7.37 -0.59
N VAL A 93 -8.23 -7.18 -0.28
CA VAL A 93 -8.72 -6.22 0.73
C VAL A 93 -9.74 -6.94 1.58
N ASP A 94 -9.59 -6.91 2.88
CA ASP A 94 -10.62 -7.34 3.82
C ASP A 94 -11.55 -6.14 4.08
N TRP A 95 -12.82 -6.31 3.82
CA TRP A 95 -13.85 -5.28 3.90
C TRP A 95 -14.99 -5.71 4.80
N LEU A 96 -15.45 -4.80 5.64
CA LEU A 96 -16.60 -4.99 6.52
C LEU A 96 -17.55 -3.79 6.41
N GLU A 97 -18.84 -4.05 6.29
CA GLU A 97 -19.87 -3.03 6.31
C GLU A 97 -20.79 -3.20 7.51
N ILE A 98 -20.96 -2.14 8.30
CA ILE A 98 -21.89 -2.12 9.41
C ILE A 98 -22.85 -0.94 9.25
N ASP A 99 -24.15 -1.24 9.27
CA ASP A 99 -25.18 -0.22 9.37
C ASP A 99 -25.32 0.19 10.84
N VAL A 100 -25.00 1.43 11.14
CA VAL A 100 -25.04 1.92 12.53
C VAL A 100 -26.45 2.04 13.12
N ASP A 101 -27.50 1.92 12.28
CA ASP A 101 -28.91 1.89 12.69
C ASP A 101 -29.43 0.45 12.87
N ASP A 102 -28.69 -0.55 12.41
CA ASP A 102 -29.09 -1.94 12.61
C ASP A 102 -29.07 -2.28 14.12
N PRO A 103 -30.14 -2.83 14.67
CA PRO A 103 -30.15 -3.33 16.06
C PRO A 103 -29.06 -4.35 16.36
N ALA A 104 -28.58 -5.07 15.35
CA ALA A 104 -27.48 -6.03 15.45
C ALA A 104 -26.08 -5.40 15.31
N ALA A 105 -25.95 -4.10 15.01
CA ALA A 105 -24.68 -3.43 14.72
C ALA A 105 -23.61 -3.70 15.78
N ARG A 106 -23.97 -3.66 17.06
CA ARG A 106 -23.01 -3.90 18.14
C ARG A 106 -22.55 -5.35 18.21
N SER A 107 -23.44 -6.32 18.00
CA SER A 107 -23.05 -7.74 17.98
C SER A 107 -22.21 -8.08 16.76
N GLN A 108 -22.53 -7.52 15.60
CA GLN A 108 -21.73 -7.65 14.38
C GLN A 108 -20.32 -7.05 14.59
N TRP A 109 -20.25 -5.87 15.18
CA TRP A 109 -18.96 -5.20 15.48
C TRP A 109 -18.09 -6.03 16.44
N THR A 110 -18.67 -6.49 17.55
CA THR A 110 -17.94 -7.32 18.52
C THR A 110 -17.45 -8.61 17.88
N HIS A 111 -18.29 -9.30 17.11
CA HIS A 111 -17.92 -10.50 16.38
C HIS A 111 -16.78 -10.23 15.39
N ALA A 112 -16.86 -9.15 14.64
CA ALA A 112 -15.83 -8.76 13.68
C ALA A 112 -14.48 -8.44 14.35
N LEU A 113 -14.48 -7.80 15.52
CA LEU A 113 -13.26 -7.52 16.30
C LEU A 113 -12.60 -8.78 16.85
N ASP A 114 -13.39 -9.79 17.23
CA ASP A 114 -12.87 -11.10 17.65
C ASP A 114 -12.13 -11.81 16.51
N GLU A 115 -12.54 -11.57 15.26
CA GLU A 115 -11.89 -12.14 14.09
C GLU A 115 -10.67 -11.33 13.63
N LYS A 116 -10.85 -10.01 13.43
CA LYS A 116 -9.81 -9.12 12.91
C LYS A 116 -9.97 -7.70 13.43
N VAL A 117 -8.88 -7.10 13.86
CA VAL A 117 -8.84 -5.66 14.19
C VAL A 117 -8.69 -4.85 12.90
N PRO A 118 -9.51 -3.81 12.67
CA PRO A 118 -9.43 -2.95 11.50
C PRO A 118 -8.15 -2.11 11.46
N ASP A 119 -7.69 -1.77 10.25
CA ASP A 119 -6.58 -0.85 10.01
C ASP A 119 -7.07 0.58 9.71
N LEU A 120 -8.30 0.70 9.18
CA LEU A 120 -8.91 1.95 8.76
C LEU A 120 -10.43 1.86 8.88
N VAL A 121 -11.05 2.94 9.31
CA VAL A 121 -12.51 3.07 9.35
C VAL A 121 -12.97 4.19 8.41
N PHE A 122 -13.94 3.92 7.59
CA PHE A 122 -14.75 4.91 6.90
C PHE A 122 -16.03 5.17 7.68
N LEU A 123 -16.29 6.42 8.00
CA LEU A 123 -17.58 6.87 8.48
C LEU A 123 -18.28 7.61 7.34
N THR A 124 -19.33 7.00 6.79
CA THR A 124 -19.98 7.44 5.55
C THR A 124 -21.30 8.13 5.80
N PHE A 125 -21.46 9.30 5.18
CA PHE A 125 -22.68 10.10 5.20
C PHE A 125 -23.12 10.38 3.77
N GLU A 126 -24.40 10.30 3.50
CA GLU A 126 -24.98 10.83 2.28
C GLU A 126 -25.55 12.24 2.52
N PRO A 127 -25.68 13.10 1.48
CA PRO A 127 -26.15 14.49 1.65
C PRO A 127 -27.48 14.61 2.39
N ARG A 128 -28.41 13.68 2.18
CA ARG A 128 -29.71 13.65 2.86
C ARG A 128 -29.64 13.49 4.37
N ASN A 129 -28.56 12.91 4.86
CA ASN A 129 -28.38 12.57 6.27
C ASN A 129 -27.39 13.49 7.00
N VAL A 130 -26.89 14.54 6.34
CA VAL A 130 -25.93 15.47 6.95
C VAL A 130 -26.55 16.23 8.13
N GLN A 131 -27.85 16.57 8.06
CA GLN A 131 -28.56 17.22 9.16
C GLN A 131 -28.74 16.30 10.39
N ASP A 132 -28.73 14.99 10.18
CA ASP A 132 -28.79 13.96 11.22
C ASP A 132 -27.42 13.33 11.50
N ALA A 133 -26.33 14.03 11.15
CA ALA A 133 -24.97 13.50 11.28
C ALA A 133 -24.59 13.19 12.74
N LYS A 134 -25.06 14.01 13.69
CA LYS A 134 -24.70 13.86 15.10
C LYS A 134 -25.12 12.50 15.69
N PRO A 135 -26.39 12.05 15.60
CA PRO A 135 -26.76 10.73 16.13
C PRO A 135 -26.06 9.58 15.40
N ILE A 136 -25.75 9.70 14.11
CA ILE A 136 -24.98 8.71 13.36
C ILE A 136 -23.54 8.62 13.91
N ALA A 137 -22.90 9.78 14.12
CA ALA A 137 -21.55 9.87 14.68
C ALA A 137 -21.48 9.34 16.13
N GLU A 138 -22.48 9.61 16.96
CA GLU A 138 -22.57 9.10 18.34
C GLU A 138 -22.64 7.56 18.37
N ARG A 139 -23.44 6.95 17.48
CA ARG A 139 -23.48 5.49 17.36
C ARG A 139 -22.17 4.91 16.88
N ALA A 140 -21.56 5.51 15.85
CA ALA A 140 -20.25 5.09 15.36
C ALA A 140 -19.20 5.21 16.47
N LYS A 141 -19.19 6.32 17.23
CA LYS A 141 -18.29 6.51 18.37
C LYS A 141 -18.48 5.43 19.44
N SER A 142 -19.73 5.05 19.71
CA SER A 142 -20.02 3.98 20.66
C SER A 142 -19.49 2.61 20.21
N LEU A 143 -19.50 2.31 18.91
CA LEU A 143 -18.89 1.09 18.37
C LEU A 143 -17.35 1.17 18.46
N LEU A 144 -16.76 2.29 18.07
CA LEU A 144 -15.32 2.48 18.10
C LEU A 144 -14.73 2.45 19.52
N ALA A 145 -15.53 2.73 20.55
CA ALA A 145 -15.11 2.61 21.94
C ALA A 145 -14.85 1.15 22.38
N ASP A 146 -15.35 0.16 21.64
CA ASP A 146 -15.12 -1.26 21.93
C ASP A 146 -13.79 -1.79 21.30
N LEU A 147 -13.00 -0.93 20.62
CA LEU A 147 -11.71 -1.33 20.09
C LEU A 147 -10.75 -1.77 21.19
N PRO A 148 -9.98 -2.85 20.98
CA PRO A 148 -9.05 -3.34 21.97
C PRO A 148 -7.91 -2.33 22.23
N ASP A 149 -7.44 -2.27 23.47
CA ASP A 149 -6.26 -1.49 23.85
C ASP A 149 -5.06 -1.92 22.99
N GLY A 150 -4.42 -0.94 22.34
CA GLY A 150 -3.29 -1.22 21.45
C GLY A 150 -3.66 -1.43 19.97
N ALA A 151 -4.91 -1.20 19.58
CA ALA A 151 -5.32 -1.19 18.16
C ALA A 151 -4.55 -0.16 17.31
N GLY A 152 -3.53 0.51 17.87
CA GLY A 152 -2.78 1.57 17.22
C GLY A 152 -3.60 2.85 17.07
N ALA A 153 -3.04 3.85 16.41
CA ALA A 153 -3.80 5.05 16.04
C ALA A 153 -4.70 4.71 14.83
N LEU A 154 -5.81 4.03 15.09
CA LEU A 154 -6.80 3.76 14.04
C LEU A 154 -7.28 5.08 13.43
N ARG A 155 -7.15 5.22 12.11
CA ARG A 155 -7.62 6.42 11.41
C ARG A 155 -9.09 6.25 11.03
N VAL A 156 -9.87 7.27 11.34
CA VAL A 156 -11.28 7.36 10.95
C VAL A 156 -11.42 8.40 9.85
N PHE A 157 -11.72 7.98 8.64
CA PHE A 157 -11.97 8.86 7.50
C PHE A 157 -13.47 9.15 7.40
N THR A 158 -13.84 10.41 7.55
CA THR A 158 -15.21 10.85 7.32
C THR A 158 -15.44 11.12 5.84
N LEU A 159 -16.45 10.49 5.27
CA LEU A 159 -16.76 10.56 3.85
C LEU A 159 -18.17 11.08 3.62
N LEU A 160 -18.29 12.20 2.91
CA LEU A 160 -19.55 12.68 2.33
C LEU A 160 -19.67 12.04 0.94
N THR A 161 -20.41 10.94 0.90
CA THR A 161 -20.64 10.19 -0.34
C THR A 161 -21.69 10.87 -1.20
N HIS A 162 -21.92 10.37 -2.43
CA HIS A 162 -22.92 10.93 -3.36
C HIS A 162 -22.76 12.46 -3.59
N SER A 163 -21.52 12.95 -3.56
CA SER A 163 -21.24 14.39 -3.73
C SER A 163 -21.72 14.96 -5.07
N ASP A 164 -21.98 14.11 -6.05
CA ASP A 164 -22.60 14.43 -7.32
C ASP A 164 -24.10 14.83 -7.22
N LEU A 165 -24.74 14.50 -6.11
CA LEU A 165 -26.12 14.87 -5.80
C LEU A 165 -26.25 16.19 -5.02
N ILE A 166 -25.12 16.73 -4.54
CA ILE A 166 -25.10 18.01 -3.83
C ILE A 166 -25.00 19.11 -4.86
N GLY A 167 -26.03 19.91 -5.04
CA GLY A 167 -26.07 21.17 -5.79
C GLY A 167 -25.15 21.27 -7.01
N ARG A 168 -25.08 22.44 -7.63
CA ARG A 168 -24.35 22.63 -8.89
C ARG A 168 -22.93 23.20 -8.71
N GLY A 169 -22.41 23.28 -7.48
CA GLY A 169 -21.12 23.91 -7.30
C GLY A 169 -20.33 23.47 -6.07
N PRO A 170 -19.03 23.80 -6.03
CA PRO A 170 -18.15 23.44 -4.90
C PRO A 170 -18.55 24.15 -3.59
N VAL A 171 -19.33 25.21 -3.65
CA VAL A 171 -19.76 25.98 -2.46
C VAL A 171 -20.77 25.19 -1.63
N GLU A 172 -21.71 24.52 -2.28
CA GLU A 172 -22.72 23.69 -1.64
C GLU A 172 -22.08 22.47 -0.99
N VAL A 173 -21.16 21.83 -1.67
CA VAL A 173 -20.40 20.69 -1.13
C VAL A 173 -19.60 21.11 0.11
N GLU A 174 -18.99 22.28 0.07
CA GLU A 174 -18.24 22.81 1.22
C GLU A 174 -19.15 23.19 2.40
N ALA A 175 -20.35 23.66 2.13
CA ALA A 175 -21.34 23.96 3.17
C ALA A 175 -21.75 22.66 3.91
N GLU A 176 -22.06 21.58 3.17
CA GLU A 176 -22.39 20.29 3.76
C GLU A 176 -21.22 19.68 4.56
N ARG A 177 -20.00 19.83 4.04
CA ARG A 177 -18.81 19.40 4.76
C ARG A 177 -18.65 20.09 6.11
N ARG A 178 -18.87 21.39 6.17
CA ARG A 178 -18.80 22.18 7.44
C ARG A 178 -19.86 21.77 8.45
N VAL A 179 -21.09 21.51 7.99
CA VAL A 179 -22.15 21.01 8.88
C VAL A 179 -21.75 19.66 9.47
N LEU A 180 -21.21 18.77 8.63
CA LEU A 180 -20.75 17.45 9.07
C LEU A 180 -19.56 17.58 10.04
N GLU A 181 -18.58 18.43 9.73
CA GLU A 181 -17.41 18.68 10.58
C GLU A 181 -17.82 19.20 11.98
N ALA A 182 -18.72 20.16 12.03
CA ALA A 182 -19.26 20.66 13.29
C ALA A 182 -19.99 19.57 14.10
N ALA A 183 -20.78 18.70 13.45
CA ALA A 183 -21.46 17.61 14.12
C ALA A 183 -20.48 16.59 14.73
N LEU A 184 -19.37 16.29 14.03
CA LEU A 184 -18.33 15.39 14.53
C LEU A 184 -17.55 16.00 15.71
N GLU A 185 -17.22 17.28 15.64
CA GLU A 185 -16.59 18.02 16.74
C GLU A 185 -17.48 18.04 17.99
N GLU A 186 -18.78 18.32 17.83
CA GLU A 186 -19.75 18.27 18.95
C GLU A 186 -19.84 16.91 19.61
N CYS A 187 -19.72 15.83 18.83
CA CYS A 187 -19.68 14.45 19.34
C CYS A 187 -18.34 14.13 20.00
N GLY A 188 -17.29 14.92 19.77
CA GLY A 188 -15.92 14.62 20.20
C GLY A 188 -15.41 13.31 19.60
N LEU A 189 -15.72 13.05 18.33
CA LEU A 189 -15.18 11.93 17.57
C LEU A 189 -13.88 12.34 16.92
N ASP A 190 -12.79 11.64 17.25
CA ASP A 190 -11.49 11.84 16.59
C ASP A 190 -11.51 11.22 15.20
N ALA A 191 -11.74 12.06 14.20
CA ALA A 191 -11.84 11.65 12.80
C ALA A 191 -11.20 12.70 11.88
N ASP A 192 -10.74 12.23 10.71
CA ASP A 192 -10.21 13.13 9.68
C ASP A 192 -11.31 14.09 9.18
N PRO A 193 -10.97 15.30 8.75
CA PRO A 193 -11.92 16.23 8.15
C PRO A 193 -12.72 15.59 7.01
N PRO A 194 -14.03 15.88 6.90
CA PRO A 194 -14.90 15.24 5.91
C PRO A 194 -14.39 15.42 4.48
N ARG A 195 -14.37 14.33 3.72
CA ARG A 195 -13.99 14.29 2.30
C ARG A 195 -15.20 14.03 1.44
N ALA A 196 -15.46 14.92 0.49
CA ALA A 196 -16.52 14.71 -0.49
C ALA A 196 -16.07 13.75 -1.58
N VAL A 197 -16.86 12.69 -1.81
CA VAL A 197 -16.56 11.65 -2.80
C VAL A 197 -17.81 11.25 -3.56
N SER A 198 -17.62 10.86 -4.80
CA SER A 198 -18.69 10.26 -5.62
C SER A 198 -18.17 9.00 -6.31
N ALA A 199 -18.80 7.88 -6.04
CA ALA A 199 -18.53 6.61 -6.69
C ALA A 199 -18.88 6.64 -8.19
N ILE A 200 -19.91 7.41 -8.56
CA ILE A 200 -20.40 7.49 -9.96
C ILE A 200 -19.54 8.40 -10.81
N SER A 201 -19.27 9.63 -10.34
CA SER A 201 -18.46 10.59 -11.09
C SER A 201 -16.95 10.38 -10.96
N GLY A 202 -16.52 9.64 -9.92
CA GLY A 202 -15.11 9.48 -9.57
C GLY A 202 -14.52 10.65 -8.79
N HIS A 203 -15.34 11.67 -8.47
CA HIS A 203 -14.89 12.83 -7.70
C HIS A 203 -14.30 12.41 -6.33
N GLY A 204 -13.17 12.97 -5.98
CA GLY A 204 -12.49 12.73 -4.69
C GLY A 204 -11.86 11.34 -4.52
N LEU A 205 -12.14 10.36 -5.38
CA LEU A 205 -11.67 8.97 -5.20
C LEU A 205 -10.16 8.82 -5.31
N ALA A 206 -9.49 9.58 -6.18
CA ALA A 206 -8.04 9.53 -6.30
C ALA A 206 -7.38 10.03 -5.00
N ALA A 207 -7.79 11.21 -4.51
CA ALA A 207 -7.28 11.77 -3.26
C ALA A 207 -7.60 10.86 -2.06
N LEU A 208 -8.78 10.21 -2.02
CA LEU A 208 -9.14 9.23 -1.01
C LEU A 208 -8.21 8.01 -1.08
N SER A 209 -7.98 7.44 -2.26
CA SER A 209 -7.10 6.28 -2.45
C SER A 209 -5.67 6.56 -1.99
N GLU A 210 -5.14 7.75 -2.32
CA GLU A 210 -3.81 8.19 -1.86
C GLU A 210 -3.76 8.31 -0.33
N ALA A 211 -4.75 8.97 0.27
CA ALA A 211 -4.83 9.15 1.71
C ALA A 211 -4.97 7.80 2.44
N MET A 212 -5.76 6.85 1.90
CA MET A 212 -5.88 5.50 2.44
C MET A 212 -4.53 4.79 2.52
N VAL A 213 -3.81 4.73 1.40
CA VAL A 213 -2.52 4.03 1.35
C VAL A 213 -1.53 4.62 2.37
N LEU A 214 -1.52 5.95 2.52
CA LEU A 214 -0.61 6.63 3.45
C LEU A 214 -1.00 6.44 4.93
N ALA A 215 -2.29 6.26 5.22
CA ALA A 215 -2.80 6.06 6.57
C ALA A 215 -2.65 4.62 7.08
N LEU A 216 -2.53 3.67 6.16
CA LEU A 216 -2.47 2.25 6.46
C LEU A 216 -1.10 1.83 7.04
N PRO A 217 -1.05 0.77 7.89
CA PRO A 217 0.18 0.17 8.36
C PRO A 217 1.09 -0.31 7.22
N GLU A 218 2.40 -0.28 7.42
CA GLU A 218 3.40 -0.59 6.38
C GLU A 218 3.17 -1.95 5.72
N GLU A 219 2.85 -2.97 6.50
CA GLU A 219 2.59 -4.32 6.01
C GLU A 219 1.37 -4.44 5.09
N THR A 220 0.50 -3.43 5.05
CA THR A 220 -0.71 -3.41 4.21
C THR A 220 -0.60 -2.47 3.02
N ARG A 221 0.36 -1.53 3.03
CA ARG A 221 0.49 -0.47 2.01
C ARG A 221 0.69 -1.01 0.60
N LEU A 222 1.50 -2.06 0.46
CA LEU A 222 1.79 -2.66 -0.85
C LEU A 222 0.53 -3.28 -1.47
N GLU A 223 -0.23 -4.02 -0.67
CA GLU A 223 -1.51 -4.63 -1.10
C GLU A 223 -2.55 -3.54 -1.40
N ALA A 224 -2.68 -2.55 -0.52
CA ALA A 224 -3.58 -1.42 -0.73
C ALA A 224 -3.24 -0.63 -2.01
N ALA A 225 -1.98 -0.27 -2.20
CA ALA A 225 -1.54 0.47 -3.38
C ALA A 225 -1.78 -0.31 -4.68
N ARG A 226 -1.71 -1.63 -4.64
CA ARG A 226 -2.04 -2.48 -5.77
C ARG A 226 -3.54 -2.58 -6.00
N ALA A 227 -4.34 -2.81 -4.94
CA ALA A 227 -5.79 -2.97 -5.04
C ALA A 227 -6.50 -1.68 -5.45
N LEU A 228 -6.06 -0.53 -4.91
CA LEU A 228 -6.67 0.77 -5.17
C LEU A 228 -6.19 1.32 -6.50
N THR A 229 -6.99 1.16 -7.54
CA THR A 229 -6.58 1.47 -8.93
C THR A 229 -6.27 2.95 -9.18
N ARG A 230 -6.72 3.86 -8.29
CA ARG A 230 -6.52 5.31 -8.39
C ARG A 230 -5.36 5.85 -7.55
N ALA A 231 -4.68 5.01 -6.76
CA ALA A 231 -3.55 5.38 -5.90
C ALA A 231 -2.21 5.44 -6.66
N GLN A 232 -2.15 6.21 -7.74
CA GLN A 232 -0.97 6.25 -8.62
C GLN A 232 0.23 6.93 -7.97
N GLU A 233 0.01 8.03 -7.24
CA GLU A 233 1.08 8.74 -6.55
C GLU A 233 1.64 7.91 -5.39
N ALA A 234 0.77 7.23 -4.63
CA ALA A 234 1.20 6.31 -3.58
C ALA A 234 2.03 5.15 -4.14
N ARG A 235 1.64 4.57 -5.30
CA ARG A 235 2.46 3.56 -5.97
C ARG A 235 3.85 4.07 -6.34
N LEU A 236 3.95 5.28 -6.87
CA LEU A 236 5.22 5.91 -7.22
C LEU A 236 6.05 6.18 -5.97
N ARG A 237 5.42 6.64 -4.89
CA ARG A 237 6.08 6.89 -3.61
C ARG A 237 6.64 5.59 -3.03
N ILE A 238 5.82 4.56 -2.88
CA ILE A 238 6.25 3.23 -2.39
C ILE A 238 7.36 2.66 -3.29
N GLY A 239 7.21 2.81 -4.61
CA GLY A 239 8.25 2.37 -5.56
C GLY A 239 9.59 3.07 -5.33
N ASN A 240 9.59 4.38 -5.06
CA ASN A 240 10.82 5.11 -4.73
C ASN A 240 11.39 4.70 -3.36
N GLU A 241 10.55 4.47 -2.35
CA GLU A 241 10.97 3.97 -1.03
C GLU A 241 11.67 2.61 -1.16
N ILE A 242 11.11 1.68 -1.94
CA ILE A 242 11.74 0.38 -2.25
C ILE A 242 13.10 0.56 -2.93
N VAL A 243 13.19 1.44 -3.93
CA VAL A 243 14.45 1.70 -4.64
C VAL A 243 15.48 2.31 -3.70
N GLN A 244 15.10 3.26 -2.86
CA GLN A 244 15.97 3.90 -1.90
C GLN A 244 16.52 2.89 -0.88
N ALA A 245 15.67 2.07 -0.29
CA ALA A 245 16.07 1.04 0.66
C ALA A 245 17.03 0.02 0.03
N CYS A 246 16.73 -0.47 -1.18
CA CYS A 246 17.63 -1.37 -1.90
C CYS A 246 18.96 -0.71 -2.26
N THR A 247 18.95 0.60 -2.56
CA THR A 247 20.16 1.37 -2.84
C THR A 247 21.05 1.49 -1.59
N SER A 248 20.47 1.81 -0.43
CA SER A 248 21.18 1.89 0.85
C SER A 248 21.89 0.58 1.19
N VAL A 249 21.17 -0.54 1.04
CA VAL A 249 21.74 -1.88 1.22
C VAL A 249 22.87 -2.14 0.23
N SER A 250 22.69 -1.78 -1.05
CA SER A 250 23.70 -1.99 -2.09
C SER A 250 25.00 -1.22 -1.83
N VAL A 251 24.89 0.02 -1.35
CA VAL A 251 26.04 0.84 -0.95
C VAL A 251 26.79 0.16 0.19
N THR A 252 26.10 -0.28 1.22
CA THR A 252 26.71 -0.94 2.39
C THR A 252 27.40 -2.25 2.03
N VAL A 253 26.78 -3.06 1.19
CA VAL A 253 27.39 -4.29 0.66
C VAL A 253 28.65 -3.95 -0.17
N GLY A 254 28.61 -2.88 -0.95
CA GLY A 254 29.73 -2.42 -1.77
C GLY A 254 30.94 -1.95 -0.96
N VAL A 255 30.75 -1.37 0.24
CA VAL A 255 31.86 -0.98 1.15
C VAL A 255 32.50 -2.19 1.82
N THR A 256 31.73 -3.26 2.03
CA THR A 256 32.19 -4.43 2.78
C THR A 256 33.09 -5.30 1.90
N PRO A 257 34.33 -5.65 2.33
CA PRO A 257 35.25 -6.44 1.53
C PRO A 257 34.90 -7.93 1.54
N ILE A 258 33.72 -8.29 1.03
CA ILE A 258 33.29 -9.67 0.89
C ILE A 258 33.51 -10.10 -0.56
N PRO A 259 34.36 -11.12 -0.83
CA PRO A 259 34.52 -11.65 -2.18
C PRO A 259 33.18 -12.14 -2.74
N PHE A 260 32.88 -11.82 -4.00
CA PHE A 260 31.63 -12.22 -4.68
C PHE A 260 30.32 -11.68 -4.08
N SER A 261 30.36 -10.68 -3.17
CA SER A 261 29.16 -10.05 -2.60
C SER A 261 28.18 -9.56 -3.66
N ASP A 262 28.68 -9.18 -4.82
CA ASP A 262 27.84 -8.67 -5.94
C ASP A 262 26.92 -9.74 -6.51
N MET A 263 27.38 -10.96 -6.70
CA MET A 263 26.54 -12.04 -7.23
C MET A 263 25.61 -12.63 -6.18
N VAL A 264 26.08 -12.75 -4.94
CA VAL A 264 25.34 -13.47 -3.87
C VAL A 264 24.31 -12.58 -3.18
N VAL A 265 24.57 -11.26 -3.08
CA VAL A 265 23.72 -10.31 -2.36
C VAL A 265 23.01 -9.34 -3.30
N LEU A 266 23.76 -8.64 -4.17
CA LEU A 266 23.19 -7.58 -5.00
C LEU A 266 22.23 -8.11 -6.07
N GLY A 267 22.55 -9.25 -6.68
CA GLY A 267 21.70 -9.86 -7.71
C GLY A 267 20.29 -10.20 -7.19
N PRO A 268 20.16 -10.98 -6.10
CA PRO A 268 18.88 -11.27 -5.47
C PRO A 268 18.14 -10.03 -4.98
N LEU A 269 18.84 -9.05 -4.37
CA LEU A 269 18.25 -7.80 -3.90
C LEU A 269 17.65 -6.99 -5.07
N GLN A 270 18.37 -6.85 -6.16
CA GLN A 270 17.89 -6.13 -7.35
C GLN A 270 16.72 -6.87 -8.02
N ALA A 271 16.75 -8.20 -8.07
CA ALA A 271 15.64 -9.00 -8.59
C ALA A 271 14.38 -8.83 -7.72
N LEU A 272 14.55 -8.77 -6.39
CA LEU A 272 13.45 -8.52 -5.46
C LEU A 272 12.86 -7.12 -5.68
N MET A 273 13.71 -6.08 -5.76
CA MET A 273 13.31 -4.70 -6.05
C MET A 273 12.45 -4.62 -7.30
N VAL A 274 12.93 -5.19 -8.41
CA VAL A 274 12.21 -5.17 -9.69
C VAL A 274 10.90 -5.95 -9.62
N SER A 275 10.89 -7.09 -8.93
CA SER A 275 9.67 -7.89 -8.73
C SER A 275 8.63 -7.13 -7.91
N ALA A 276 9.04 -6.40 -6.86
CA ALA A 276 8.14 -5.58 -6.05
C ALA A 276 7.53 -4.42 -6.85
N LEU A 277 8.34 -3.76 -7.69
CA LEU A 277 7.85 -2.70 -8.59
C LEU A 277 6.87 -3.24 -9.65
N ALA A 278 7.14 -4.42 -10.19
CA ALA A 278 6.24 -5.11 -11.09
C ALA A 278 4.93 -5.48 -10.39
N TYR A 279 5.00 -5.93 -9.14
CA TYR A 279 3.83 -6.24 -8.33
C TYR A 279 2.93 -5.02 -8.12
N LEU A 280 3.50 -3.85 -7.81
CA LEU A 280 2.76 -2.58 -7.69
C LEU A 280 2.01 -2.20 -8.96
N SER A 281 2.49 -2.61 -10.13
CA SER A 281 1.84 -2.33 -11.43
C SER A 281 0.69 -3.30 -11.78
N GLY A 282 0.34 -4.22 -10.88
CA GLY A 282 -0.66 -5.27 -11.14
C GLY A 282 -0.10 -6.56 -11.73
N ARG A 283 1.22 -6.64 -12.00
CA ARG A 283 1.87 -7.85 -12.52
C ARG A 283 2.21 -8.84 -11.41
N GLY A 284 2.43 -10.11 -11.77
CA GLY A 284 2.84 -11.13 -10.79
C GLY A 284 4.27 -10.95 -10.29
N LEU A 285 4.53 -11.37 -9.05
CA LEU A 285 5.89 -11.48 -8.49
C LEU A 285 6.58 -12.73 -9.04
N ASP A 286 6.90 -12.80 -10.33
CA ASP A 286 7.47 -13.96 -10.95
C ASP A 286 8.76 -13.67 -11.75
N LYS A 287 9.53 -14.74 -11.99
CA LYS A 287 10.78 -14.66 -12.76
C LYS A 287 10.54 -14.25 -14.21
N LYS A 288 9.35 -14.53 -14.76
CA LYS A 288 8.99 -14.19 -16.13
C LYS A 288 8.88 -12.69 -16.30
N THR A 289 8.17 -12.00 -15.38
CA THR A 289 8.05 -10.53 -15.37
C THR A 289 9.40 -9.83 -15.29
N VAL A 290 10.32 -10.35 -14.44
CA VAL A 290 11.69 -9.81 -14.35
C VAL A 290 12.46 -10.06 -15.63
N ALA A 291 12.33 -11.24 -16.24
CA ALA A 291 13.00 -11.59 -17.49
C ALA A 291 12.48 -10.75 -18.67
N GLU A 292 11.18 -10.49 -18.75
CA GLU A 292 10.58 -9.60 -19.76
C GLU A 292 11.11 -8.18 -19.65
N TRP A 293 11.22 -7.66 -18.42
CA TRP A 293 11.80 -6.33 -18.19
C TRP A 293 13.29 -6.31 -18.58
N LEU A 294 14.09 -7.30 -18.16
CA LEU A 294 15.49 -7.42 -18.56
C LEU A 294 15.65 -7.53 -20.08
N GLY A 295 14.76 -8.27 -20.74
CA GLY A 295 14.71 -8.37 -22.20
C GLY A 295 14.44 -7.03 -22.87
N SER A 296 13.55 -6.21 -22.29
CA SER A 296 13.28 -4.85 -22.79
C SER A 296 14.49 -3.91 -22.68
N LEU A 297 15.32 -4.11 -21.67
CA LEU A 297 16.59 -3.37 -21.51
C LEU A 297 17.69 -3.87 -22.45
N GLY A 298 17.68 -5.15 -22.78
CA GLY A 298 18.70 -5.80 -23.63
C GLY A 298 18.72 -5.28 -25.06
N VAL A 299 17.58 -4.82 -25.56
CA VAL A 299 17.49 -4.17 -26.89
C VAL A 299 18.13 -2.77 -26.89
N VAL A 300 18.20 -2.11 -25.70
CA VAL A 300 18.69 -0.72 -25.56
C VAL A 300 20.04 -0.65 -24.81
N GLY A 301 20.42 -1.68 -24.04
CA GLY A 301 21.51 -1.59 -23.06
C GLY A 301 22.50 -2.76 -22.96
N GLY A 302 22.41 -3.78 -23.83
CA GLY A 302 23.17 -5.04 -23.71
C GLY A 302 24.70 -4.89 -23.64
N LEU A 303 25.30 -3.83 -24.17
CA LEU A 303 26.70 -3.56 -24.08
C LEU A 303 27.10 -2.79 -22.79
N GLY A 304 26.19 -1.99 -22.23
CA GLY A 304 26.48 -1.15 -21.04
C GLY A 304 26.53 -1.91 -19.72
N MET A 305 25.76 -3.00 -19.58
CA MET A 305 25.72 -3.78 -18.33
C MET A 305 26.94 -4.72 -18.20
N GLY A 306 27.39 -5.34 -19.27
CA GLY A 306 28.57 -6.19 -19.25
C GLY A 306 29.84 -5.40 -18.88
N LEU A 307 30.02 -4.19 -19.39
CA LEU A 307 31.13 -3.29 -19.03
C LEU A 307 31.05 -2.80 -17.58
N ARG A 308 29.83 -2.60 -17.01
CA ARG A 308 29.64 -2.21 -15.60
C ARG A 308 30.06 -3.31 -14.63
N PHE A 309 29.67 -4.56 -14.89
CA PHE A 309 30.10 -5.70 -14.06
C PHE A 309 31.62 -5.87 -14.06
N SER A 310 32.25 -5.66 -15.22
CA SER A 310 33.72 -5.73 -15.33
C SER A 310 34.39 -4.61 -14.55
N ALA A 311 33.90 -3.37 -14.61
CA ALA A 311 34.49 -2.22 -13.90
C ALA A 311 34.35 -2.35 -12.37
N GLN A 312 33.21 -2.88 -11.86
CA GLN A 312 33.01 -3.15 -10.44
C GLN A 312 33.98 -4.20 -9.88
N THR A 313 34.25 -5.25 -10.66
CA THR A 313 35.16 -6.31 -10.26
C THR A 313 36.60 -5.80 -10.21
N ILE A 314 37.02 -4.95 -11.16
CA ILE A 314 38.35 -4.36 -11.20
C ILE A 314 38.56 -3.33 -10.07
N ALA A 315 37.53 -2.51 -9.75
CA ALA A 315 37.61 -1.52 -8.68
C ALA A 315 37.82 -2.15 -7.29
N LYS A 316 37.29 -3.36 -7.05
CA LYS A 316 37.47 -4.10 -5.78
C LYS A 316 38.89 -4.68 -5.60
N LEU A 317 39.72 -4.74 -6.66
CA LEU A 317 41.10 -5.21 -6.57
C LEU A 317 42.08 -4.13 -6.07
N VAL A 318 41.65 -2.87 -5.92
CA VAL A 318 42.47 -1.77 -5.41
C VAL A 318 42.23 -1.61 -3.90
N PRO A 319 43.18 -1.93 -3.02
CA PRO A 319 43.02 -1.82 -1.58
C PRO A 319 42.78 -0.36 -1.13
N GLY A 320 41.76 -0.13 -0.30
CA GLY A 320 41.45 1.15 0.34
C GLY A 320 40.53 2.07 -0.49
N ALA A 321 40.93 2.50 -1.68
CA ALA A 321 40.11 3.35 -2.54
C ALA A 321 39.03 2.57 -3.32
N GLY A 322 39.28 1.29 -3.59
CA GLY A 322 38.38 0.42 -4.35
C GLY A 322 37.03 0.21 -3.71
N ASN A 323 36.95 0.16 -2.38
CA ASN A 323 35.67 -0.09 -1.65
C ASN A 323 34.72 1.11 -1.76
N VAL A 324 35.21 2.35 -1.67
CA VAL A 324 34.41 3.56 -1.83
C VAL A 324 33.88 3.71 -3.26
N ILE A 325 34.72 3.42 -4.24
CA ILE A 325 34.35 3.43 -5.66
C ILE A 325 33.31 2.31 -5.93
N ALA A 326 33.54 1.10 -5.42
CA ALA A 326 32.65 -0.03 -5.58
C ALA A 326 31.25 0.24 -4.95
N ALA A 327 31.21 0.86 -3.76
CA ALA A 327 29.97 1.29 -3.11
C ALA A 327 29.20 2.31 -3.95
N GLY A 328 29.89 3.33 -4.46
CA GLY A 328 29.29 4.34 -5.33
C GLY A 328 28.72 3.73 -6.62
N VAL A 329 29.43 2.81 -7.23
CA VAL A 329 28.98 2.12 -8.46
C VAL A 329 27.81 1.16 -8.17
N ALA A 330 27.85 0.43 -7.04
CA ALA A 330 26.76 -0.47 -6.63
C ALA A 330 25.48 0.31 -6.35
N GLY A 331 25.57 1.40 -5.58
CA GLY A 331 24.43 2.27 -5.28
C GLY A 331 23.87 2.93 -6.54
N ALA A 332 24.71 3.56 -7.36
CA ALA A 332 24.28 4.19 -8.61
C ALA A 332 23.65 3.18 -9.59
N GLY A 333 24.21 1.97 -9.67
CA GLY A 333 23.67 0.88 -10.49
C GLY A 333 22.28 0.44 -10.03
N THR A 334 22.09 0.23 -8.73
CA THR A 334 20.80 -0.15 -8.14
C THR A 334 19.77 0.95 -8.31
N THR A 335 20.13 2.22 -8.07
CA THR A 335 19.24 3.37 -8.31
C THR A 335 18.82 3.47 -9.77
N ALA A 336 19.76 3.38 -10.71
CA ALA A 336 19.47 3.46 -12.14
C ALA A 336 18.55 2.32 -12.60
N MET A 337 18.76 1.11 -12.09
CA MET A 337 17.91 -0.06 -12.34
C MET A 337 16.51 0.16 -11.80
N GLY A 338 16.37 0.59 -10.54
CA GLY A 338 15.10 0.86 -9.89
C GLY A 338 14.32 1.95 -10.60
N GLN A 339 14.94 3.07 -10.93
CA GLN A 339 14.30 4.17 -11.66
C GLN A 339 13.86 3.76 -13.08
N SER A 340 14.62 2.88 -13.75
CA SER A 340 14.22 2.30 -15.03
C SER A 340 12.98 1.41 -14.88
N ALA A 341 12.96 0.58 -13.83
CA ALA A 341 11.81 -0.27 -13.51
C ALA A 341 10.55 0.54 -13.13
N ILE A 342 10.70 1.61 -12.34
CA ILE A 342 9.58 2.54 -12.05
C ILE A 342 9.01 3.14 -13.34
N ARG A 343 9.86 3.60 -14.25
CA ARG A 343 9.39 4.14 -15.54
C ARG A 343 8.64 3.10 -16.35
N TYR A 344 9.15 1.88 -16.39
CA TYR A 344 8.58 0.79 -17.20
C TYR A 344 7.27 0.25 -16.60
N PHE A 345 7.20 0.08 -15.27
CA PHE A 345 6.08 -0.57 -14.63
C PHE A 345 5.01 0.40 -14.11
N LEU A 346 5.41 1.59 -13.63
CA LEU A 346 4.50 2.47 -12.91
C LEU A 346 4.14 3.76 -13.65
N LYS A 347 4.89 4.15 -14.71
CA LYS A 347 4.64 5.41 -15.44
C LYS A 347 4.09 5.21 -16.86
N ASN A 348 4.04 3.96 -17.34
CA ASN A 348 3.49 3.65 -18.68
C ASN A 348 2.02 3.19 -18.62
#